data_6f5730d8245495f796bd7680951899dd
#
_entry.id   6f5730d8245495f796bd7680951899dd
#
_cell.length_a   1.000
_cell.length_b   1.000
_cell.length_c   1.000
_cell.angle_alpha   90.00
_cell.angle_beta   90.00
_cell.angle_gamma   90.00
#
_symmetry.space_group_name_H-M   'P 1'
#
loop_
_entity.id
_entity.type
_entity.pdbx_description
1 polymer ?
#
loop_
_entity_poly.entity_id
_entity_poly.type
_entity_poly.pdbx_seq_one_letter_code
_entity_poly.pdbx_strand_id
1 'polypeptide(L)'
;MAQAVIFDGLALFSALLAFRRLDRRLMILALGYACFSMGTLFWTLHLAITGQVPQVFYVSEVSWLASYLFFLSYQIVRSEGIRFRFSGLSALAALFFAVSVLVFRIFGRSYLMSSLLALTFAVNAYLSVFRRVRRMNGRRTDCCMLLILFLQILLYAVSIWVHDYTRFNVYFAVDMLLTASLAALLPLCVREGKTT
;
A
#
# COMPACT_ATOMS: atom_id res chain seq x y z
N MET A 1 13.46 -9.33 7.52
CA MET A 1 14.72 -8.66 7.10
C MET A 1 14.79 -8.41 5.59
N ALA A 2 14.69 -9.43 4.71
CA ALA A 2 14.78 -9.21 3.27
C ALA A 2 13.77 -8.18 2.72
N GLN A 3 12.54 -8.19 3.19
CA GLN A 3 11.49 -7.25 2.78
C GLN A 3 11.84 -5.80 3.11
N ALA A 4 12.35 -5.51 4.30
CA ALA A 4 12.78 -4.16 4.69
C ALA A 4 13.90 -3.65 3.78
N VAL A 5 14.91 -4.50 3.50
CA VAL A 5 16.01 -4.16 2.59
C VAL A 5 15.51 -3.85 1.17
N ILE A 6 14.52 -4.62 0.67
CA ILE A 6 13.90 -4.35 -0.64
C ILE A 6 13.24 -2.98 -0.64
N PHE A 7 12.46 -2.64 0.39
CA PHE A 7 11.76 -1.35 0.45
C PHE A 7 12.70 -0.18 0.67
N ASP A 8 13.79 -0.33 1.44
CA ASP A 8 14.83 0.69 1.56
C ASP A 8 15.50 0.95 0.21
N GLY A 9 15.82 -0.11 -0.54
CA GLY A 9 16.36 0.01 -1.89
C GLY A 9 15.40 0.73 -2.84
N LEU A 10 14.09 0.40 -2.78
CA LEU A 10 13.05 1.06 -3.58
C LEU A 10 12.88 2.52 -3.19
N ALA A 11 12.91 2.85 -1.91
CA ALA A 11 12.82 4.21 -1.41
C ALA A 11 13.99 5.06 -1.91
N LEU A 12 15.23 4.57 -1.73
CA LEU A 12 16.43 5.24 -2.20
C LEU A 12 16.45 5.43 -3.73
N PHE A 13 16.12 4.38 -4.47
CA PHE A 13 16.08 4.44 -5.93
C PHE A 13 15.01 5.41 -6.44
N SER A 14 13.81 5.39 -5.81
CA SER A 14 12.73 6.34 -6.14
C SER A 14 13.13 7.77 -5.84
N ALA A 15 13.79 8.02 -4.70
CA ALA A 15 14.28 9.34 -4.31
C ALA A 15 15.33 9.84 -5.30
N LEU A 16 16.32 9.02 -5.66
CA LEU A 16 17.34 9.36 -6.66
C LEU A 16 16.72 9.70 -8.02
N LEU A 17 15.75 8.93 -8.47
CA LEU A 17 15.02 9.22 -9.71
C LEU A 17 14.20 10.51 -9.60
N ALA A 18 13.58 10.77 -8.45
CA ALA A 18 12.82 12.00 -8.19
C ALA A 18 13.71 13.23 -8.29
N PHE A 19 14.90 13.20 -7.66
CA PHE A 19 15.89 14.29 -7.74
C PHE A 19 16.40 14.51 -9.16
N ARG A 20 16.70 13.41 -9.89
CA ARG A 20 17.20 13.51 -11.27
C ARG A 20 16.16 14.03 -12.26
N ARG A 21 14.87 13.75 -12.02
CA ARG A 21 13.78 14.12 -12.93
C ARG A 21 12.95 15.30 -12.47
N LEU A 22 13.20 15.81 -11.25
CA LEU A 22 12.40 16.82 -10.57
C LEU A 22 10.90 16.43 -10.53
N ASP A 23 10.62 15.12 -10.36
CA ASP A 23 9.27 14.57 -10.36
C ASP A 23 8.78 14.35 -8.93
N ARG A 24 7.85 15.22 -8.49
CA ARG A 24 7.22 15.15 -7.16
C ARG A 24 6.50 13.83 -6.90
N ARG A 25 5.98 13.17 -7.97
CA ARG A 25 5.27 11.88 -7.85
C ARG A 25 6.20 10.78 -7.36
N LEU A 26 7.43 10.74 -7.88
CA LEU A 26 8.45 9.78 -7.46
C LEU A 26 8.94 10.04 -6.03
N MET A 27 8.97 11.32 -5.60
CA MET A 27 9.31 11.66 -4.20
C MET A 27 8.23 11.15 -3.23
N ILE A 28 6.95 11.35 -3.54
CA ILE A 28 5.85 10.85 -2.73
C ILE A 28 5.91 9.31 -2.64
N LEU A 29 6.21 8.64 -3.75
CA LEU A 29 6.35 7.19 -3.77
C LEU A 29 7.54 6.71 -2.92
N ALA A 30 8.68 7.43 -2.95
CA ALA A 30 9.84 7.15 -2.11
C ALA A 30 9.50 7.22 -0.61
N LEU A 31 8.75 8.26 -0.19
CA LEU A 31 8.27 8.38 1.18
C LEU A 31 7.33 7.24 1.57
N GLY A 32 6.46 6.81 0.65
CA GLY A 32 5.60 5.65 0.86
C GLY A 32 6.40 4.36 1.13
N TYR A 33 7.43 4.08 0.33
CA TYR A 33 8.30 2.92 0.54
C TYR A 33 9.12 3.04 1.83
N ALA A 34 9.64 4.22 2.16
CA ALA A 34 10.38 4.44 3.40
C ALA A 34 9.51 4.16 4.65
N CYS A 35 8.26 4.65 4.65
CA CYS A 35 7.31 4.37 5.73
C CYS A 35 6.98 2.87 5.81
N PHE A 36 6.81 2.20 4.67
CA PHE A 36 6.54 0.76 4.65
C PHE A 36 7.73 -0.03 5.21
N SER A 37 8.94 0.33 4.82
CA SER A 37 10.18 -0.27 5.33
C SER A 37 10.29 -0.11 6.85
N MET A 38 10.06 1.09 7.37
CA MET A 38 10.10 1.35 8.83
C MET A 38 9.14 0.45 9.60
N GLY A 39 7.90 0.30 9.14
CA GLY A 39 6.91 -0.57 9.77
C GLY A 39 7.35 -2.03 9.77
N THR A 40 7.84 -2.50 8.63
CA THR A 40 8.33 -3.87 8.46
C THR A 40 9.60 -4.14 9.27
N LEU A 41 10.52 -3.18 9.33
CA LEU A 41 11.76 -3.29 10.12
C LEU A 41 11.42 -3.39 11.60
N PHE A 42 10.57 -2.50 12.11
CA PHE A 42 10.14 -2.54 13.51
C PHE A 42 9.50 -3.90 13.86
N TRP A 43 8.57 -4.37 13.04
CA TRP A 43 7.91 -5.67 13.22
C TRP A 43 8.92 -6.81 13.28
N THR A 44 9.83 -6.86 12.31
CA THR A 44 10.82 -7.93 12.19
C THR A 44 11.82 -7.93 13.35
N LEU A 45 12.30 -6.74 13.74
CA LEU A 45 13.22 -6.60 14.88
C LEU A 45 12.55 -6.98 16.21
N HIS A 46 11.31 -6.52 16.42
CA HIS A 46 10.57 -6.87 17.63
C HIS A 46 10.39 -8.39 17.73
N LEU A 47 9.95 -9.04 16.65
CA LEU A 47 9.78 -10.49 16.60
C LEU A 47 11.12 -11.22 16.84
N ALA A 48 12.22 -10.72 16.26
CA ALA A 48 13.55 -11.32 16.42
C ALA A 48 14.11 -11.19 17.84
N ILE A 49 13.83 -10.08 18.52
CA ILE A 49 14.36 -9.82 19.88
C ILE A 49 13.49 -10.47 20.95
N THR A 50 12.16 -10.37 20.81
CA THR A 50 11.22 -10.82 21.88
C THR A 50 10.67 -12.22 21.66
N GLY A 51 10.76 -12.74 20.43
CA GLY A 51 10.12 -14.00 20.02
C GLY A 51 8.60 -13.93 19.98
N GLN A 52 8.02 -12.75 20.21
CA GLN A 52 6.58 -12.53 20.28
C GLN A 52 6.14 -11.46 19.29
N VAL A 53 4.90 -11.61 18.81
CA VAL A 53 4.26 -10.57 18.02
C VAL A 53 4.07 -9.31 18.87
N PRO A 54 4.40 -8.10 18.38
CA PRO A 54 4.21 -6.87 19.13
C PRO A 54 2.75 -6.74 19.60
N GLN A 55 2.54 -6.65 20.90
CA GLN A 55 1.19 -6.47 21.47
C GLN A 55 0.68 -5.03 21.31
N VAL A 56 1.61 -4.10 21.15
CA VAL A 56 1.34 -2.66 20.93
C VAL A 56 1.86 -2.30 19.56
N PHE A 57 0.96 -2.26 18.61
CA PHE A 57 1.26 -2.13 17.18
C PHE A 57 1.58 -0.71 16.71
N TYR A 58 1.54 0.28 17.59
CA TYR A 58 1.50 1.68 17.19
C TYR A 58 2.57 2.09 16.18
N VAL A 59 3.80 1.60 16.27
CA VAL A 59 4.88 2.03 15.37
C VAL A 59 4.70 1.44 13.97
N SER A 60 4.49 0.12 13.87
CA SER A 60 4.30 -0.54 12.58
C SER A 60 3.00 -0.13 11.91
N GLU A 61 1.89 -0.06 12.67
CA GLU A 61 0.58 0.34 12.15
C GLU A 61 0.58 1.76 11.62
N VAL A 62 1.14 2.72 12.38
CA VAL A 62 1.25 4.11 11.95
C VAL A 62 2.13 4.22 10.71
N SER A 63 3.25 3.48 10.66
CA SER A 63 4.15 3.48 9.51
C SER A 63 3.49 2.90 8.26
N TRP A 64 2.76 1.80 8.38
CA TRP A 64 2.02 1.23 7.26
C TRP A 64 0.85 2.12 6.82
N LEU A 65 0.09 2.69 7.75
CA LEU A 65 -0.95 3.68 7.43
C LEU A 65 -0.35 4.87 6.68
N ALA A 66 0.76 5.42 7.17
CA ALA A 66 1.48 6.53 6.51
C ALA A 66 1.91 6.15 5.08
N SER A 67 2.41 4.93 4.88
CA SER A 67 2.75 4.42 3.54
C SER A 67 1.54 4.47 2.59
N TYR A 68 0.37 3.97 3.02
CA TYR A 68 -0.85 4.00 2.21
C TYR A 68 -1.39 5.41 2.00
N LEU A 69 -1.18 6.34 2.94
CA LEU A 69 -1.49 7.76 2.74
C LEU A 69 -0.58 8.39 1.68
N PHE A 70 0.71 8.03 1.64
CA PHE A 70 1.59 8.47 0.55
C PHE A 70 1.18 7.86 -0.80
N PHE A 71 0.78 6.60 -0.86
CA PHE A 71 0.24 6.03 -2.09
C PHE A 71 -1.07 6.70 -2.52
N LEU A 72 -1.93 7.08 -1.57
CA LEU A 72 -3.09 7.90 -1.85
C LEU A 72 -2.71 9.28 -2.39
N SER A 73 -1.75 9.96 -1.77
CA SER A 73 -1.23 11.25 -2.23
C SER A 73 -0.67 11.15 -3.65
N TYR A 74 0.05 10.06 -3.96
CA TYR A 74 0.51 9.76 -5.32
C TYR A 74 -0.68 9.66 -6.30
N GLN A 75 -1.75 8.95 -5.95
CA GLN A 75 -2.94 8.82 -6.79
C GLN A 75 -3.66 10.16 -6.98
N ILE A 76 -3.73 11.00 -5.94
CA ILE A 76 -4.33 12.34 -6.01
C ILE A 76 -3.55 13.23 -6.97
N VAL A 77 -2.22 13.32 -6.80
CA VAL A 77 -1.35 14.11 -7.69
C VAL A 77 -1.42 13.63 -9.13
N ARG A 78 -1.53 12.33 -9.34
CA ARG A 78 -1.69 11.71 -10.66
C ARG A 78 -3.06 11.98 -11.28
N SER A 79 -4.04 12.35 -10.46
CA SER A 79 -5.40 12.68 -10.86
C SER A 79 -5.65 14.18 -10.96
N GLU A 80 -4.63 15.02 -10.80
CA GLU A 80 -4.76 16.47 -10.97
C GLU A 80 -5.27 16.84 -12.36
N GLY A 81 -6.15 17.84 -12.42
CA GLY A 81 -6.78 18.30 -13.68
C GLY A 81 -7.94 17.45 -14.18
N ILE A 82 -8.27 16.35 -13.51
CA ILE A 82 -9.41 15.51 -13.89
C ILE A 82 -10.71 16.06 -13.28
N ARG A 83 -11.72 16.28 -14.11
CA ARG A 83 -13.07 16.57 -13.61
C ARG A 83 -13.69 15.29 -13.05
N PHE A 84 -13.83 15.23 -11.72
CA PHE A 84 -14.50 14.12 -11.07
C PHE A 84 -16.00 14.13 -11.39
N ARG A 85 -16.50 13.03 -11.94
CA ARG A 85 -17.92 12.74 -12.05
C ARG A 85 -18.21 11.46 -11.27
N PHE A 86 -19.32 11.41 -10.59
CA PHE A 86 -19.73 10.21 -9.86
C PHE A 86 -19.70 8.97 -10.78
N SER A 87 -19.11 7.88 -10.28
CA SER A 87 -19.05 6.59 -10.95
C SER A 87 -19.50 5.50 -9.98
N GLY A 88 -20.64 4.88 -10.26
CA GLY A 88 -21.21 3.84 -9.40
C GLY A 88 -20.27 2.65 -9.20
N LEU A 89 -19.55 2.22 -10.25
CA LEU A 89 -18.58 1.13 -10.13
C LEU A 89 -17.41 1.49 -9.21
N SER A 90 -16.93 2.74 -9.29
CA SER A 90 -15.85 3.23 -8.41
C SER A 90 -16.32 3.33 -6.96
N ALA A 91 -17.57 3.77 -6.75
CA ALA A 91 -18.17 3.82 -5.41
C ALA A 91 -18.36 2.41 -4.82
N LEU A 92 -18.79 1.45 -5.64
CA LEU A 92 -18.93 0.05 -5.21
C LEU A 92 -17.57 -0.55 -4.80
N ALA A 93 -16.52 -0.30 -5.58
CA ALA A 93 -15.17 -0.74 -5.23
C ALA A 93 -14.68 -0.10 -3.93
N ALA A 94 -14.88 1.22 -3.78
CA ALA A 94 -14.53 1.93 -2.55
C ALA A 94 -15.25 1.33 -1.31
N LEU A 95 -16.54 1.09 -1.44
CA LEU A 95 -17.34 0.47 -0.38
C LEU A 95 -16.83 -0.93 -0.04
N PHE A 96 -16.55 -1.76 -1.05
CA PHE A 96 -16.00 -3.11 -0.86
C PHE A 96 -14.70 -3.07 -0.04
N PHE A 97 -13.73 -2.24 -0.42
CA PHE A 97 -12.46 -2.12 0.29
C PHE A 97 -12.64 -1.56 1.70
N ALA A 98 -13.49 -0.53 1.88
CA ALA A 98 -13.76 0.03 3.21
C ALA A 98 -14.37 -1.00 4.16
N VAL A 99 -15.42 -1.70 3.71
CA VAL A 99 -16.10 -2.73 4.50
C VAL A 99 -15.15 -3.86 4.84
N SER A 100 -14.34 -4.33 3.88
CA SER A 100 -13.36 -5.39 4.13
C SER A 100 -12.36 -5.00 5.23
N VAL A 101 -11.81 -3.77 5.20
CA VAL A 101 -10.89 -3.28 6.23
C VAL A 101 -11.54 -3.25 7.61
N LEU A 102 -12.81 -2.80 7.69
CA LEU A 102 -13.54 -2.72 8.95
C LEU A 102 -13.95 -4.10 9.50
N VAL A 103 -14.39 -5.00 8.62
CA VAL A 103 -14.80 -6.37 9.00
C VAL A 103 -13.62 -7.16 9.56
N PHE A 104 -12.47 -7.12 8.89
CA PHE A 104 -11.27 -7.83 9.36
C PHE A 104 -10.55 -7.12 10.52
N ARG A 105 -11.01 -5.93 10.95
CA ARG A 105 -10.41 -5.14 12.04
C ARG A 105 -8.89 -5.08 11.91
N ILE A 106 -8.41 -4.65 10.77
CA ILE A 106 -7.01 -4.75 10.35
C ILE A 106 -6.02 -4.22 11.42
N PHE A 107 -6.39 -3.17 12.15
CA PHE A 107 -5.59 -2.64 13.27
C PHE A 107 -6.19 -2.97 14.66
N GLY A 108 -6.69 -4.16 14.82
CA GLY A 108 -7.09 -4.71 16.11
C GLY A 108 -8.11 -3.85 16.86
N ARG A 109 -7.77 -3.41 18.09
CA ARG A 109 -8.66 -2.62 18.95
C ARG A 109 -8.77 -1.14 18.60
N SER A 110 -7.89 -0.60 17.74
CA SER A 110 -7.91 0.82 17.40
C SER A 110 -8.92 1.12 16.30
N TYR A 111 -10.14 1.49 16.69
CA TYR A 111 -11.19 1.90 15.72
C TYR A 111 -10.75 3.10 14.88
N LEU A 112 -10.00 4.05 15.47
CA LEU A 112 -9.51 5.23 14.75
C LEU A 112 -8.58 4.82 13.60
N MET A 113 -7.57 4.00 13.89
CA MET A 113 -6.60 3.56 12.87
C MET A 113 -7.27 2.71 11.79
N SER A 114 -8.15 1.80 12.17
CA SER A 114 -8.92 0.99 11.21
C SER A 114 -9.82 1.84 10.32
N SER A 115 -10.46 2.89 10.88
CA SER A 115 -11.30 3.80 10.09
C SER A 115 -10.48 4.66 9.14
N LEU A 116 -9.33 5.17 9.57
CA LEU A 116 -8.42 5.94 8.70
C LEU A 116 -7.88 5.06 7.56
N LEU A 117 -7.52 3.82 7.84
CA LEU A 117 -7.08 2.88 6.81
C LEU A 117 -8.23 2.55 5.85
N ALA A 118 -9.44 2.31 6.37
CA ALA A 118 -10.61 2.03 5.54
C ALA A 118 -10.91 3.20 4.58
N LEU A 119 -10.86 4.43 5.07
CA LEU A 119 -11.02 5.63 4.25
C LEU A 119 -9.91 5.73 3.20
N THR A 120 -8.66 5.50 3.59
CA THR A 120 -7.50 5.52 2.70
C THR A 120 -7.64 4.48 1.58
N PHE A 121 -8.04 3.26 1.91
CA PHE A 121 -8.26 2.20 0.92
C PHE A 121 -9.45 2.49 0.02
N ALA A 122 -10.56 3.00 0.58
CA ALA A 122 -11.74 3.39 -0.18
C ALA A 122 -11.41 4.43 -1.25
N VAL A 123 -10.71 5.51 -0.87
CA VAL A 123 -10.36 6.58 -1.80
C VAL A 123 -9.32 6.10 -2.84
N ASN A 124 -8.31 5.31 -2.45
CA ASN A 124 -7.37 4.71 -3.40
C ASN A 124 -8.08 3.80 -4.42
N ALA A 125 -8.99 2.94 -3.96
CA ALA A 125 -9.77 2.05 -4.82
C ALA A 125 -10.70 2.85 -5.74
N TYR A 126 -11.39 3.87 -5.22
CA TYR A 126 -12.22 4.77 -6.01
C TYR A 126 -11.43 5.40 -7.15
N LEU A 127 -10.29 6.02 -6.86
CA LEU A 127 -9.46 6.70 -7.86
C LEU A 127 -8.92 5.71 -8.90
N SER A 128 -8.44 4.54 -8.47
CA SER A 128 -7.90 3.52 -9.38
C SER A 128 -8.95 2.99 -10.33
N VAL A 129 -10.17 2.67 -9.84
CA VAL A 129 -11.27 2.19 -10.68
C VAL A 129 -11.81 3.31 -11.57
N PHE A 130 -11.96 4.53 -11.05
CA PHE A 130 -12.42 5.70 -11.80
C PHE A 130 -11.52 5.98 -13.00
N ARG A 131 -10.20 6.02 -12.80
CA ARG A 131 -9.21 6.22 -13.87
C ARG A 131 -9.29 5.11 -14.92
N ARG A 132 -9.47 3.87 -14.48
CA ARG A 132 -9.59 2.72 -15.36
C ARG A 132 -10.87 2.74 -16.20
N VAL A 133 -12.01 3.08 -15.61
CA VAL A 133 -13.31 3.22 -16.30
C VAL A 133 -13.24 4.33 -17.36
N ARG A 134 -12.56 5.42 -17.04
CA ARG A 134 -12.33 6.55 -17.97
C ARG A 134 -11.25 6.28 -19.01
N ARG A 135 -10.67 5.08 -19.04
CA ARG A 135 -9.62 4.67 -19.99
C ARG A 135 -8.40 5.60 -20.01
N MET A 136 -8.06 6.17 -18.84
CA MET A 136 -6.92 7.06 -18.70
C MET A 136 -5.59 6.31 -18.82
N ASN A 137 -4.50 7.06 -19.07
CA ASN A 137 -3.16 6.50 -19.07
C ASN A 137 -2.81 5.86 -17.73
N GLY A 138 -1.99 4.80 -17.75
CA GLY A 138 -1.54 4.13 -16.53
C GLY A 138 -2.47 3.05 -15.99
N ARG A 139 -3.26 2.42 -16.84
CA ARG A 139 -4.16 1.29 -16.46
C ARG A 139 -3.43 0.17 -15.70
N ARG A 140 -2.15 -0.08 -16.02
CA ARG A 140 -1.34 -1.10 -15.33
C ARG A 140 -1.00 -0.68 -13.90
N THR A 141 -0.68 0.59 -13.70
CA THR A 141 -0.43 1.18 -12.37
C THR A 141 -1.69 1.11 -11.51
N ASP A 142 -2.87 1.43 -12.08
CA ASP A 142 -4.15 1.35 -11.37
C ASP A 142 -4.50 -0.11 -11.00
N CYS A 143 -4.24 -1.08 -11.89
CA CYS A 143 -4.41 -2.50 -11.56
C CYS A 143 -3.46 -2.96 -10.47
N CYS A 144 -2.20 -2.55 -10.54
CA CYS A 144 -1.20 -2.87 -9.53
C CYS A 144 -1.57 -2.31 -8.16
N MET A 145 -2.08 -1.06 -8.12
CA MET A 145 -2.56 -0.45 -6.88
C MET A 145 -3.75 -1.24 -6.28
N LEU A 146 -4.75 -1.61 -7.08
CA LEU A 146 -5.88 -2.42 -6.62
C LEU A 146 -5.42 -3.79 -6.12
N LEU A 147 -4.44 -4.41 -6.78
CA LEU A 147 -3.85 -5.67 -6.35
C LEU A 147 -3.14 -5.53 -5.00
N ILE A 148 -2.38 -4.46 -4.79
CA ILE A 148 -1.72 -4.15 -3.52
C ILE A 148 -2.75 -4.03 -2.39
N LEU A 149 -3.82 -3.25 -2.59
CA LEU A 149 -4.89 -3.09 -1.60
C LEU A 149 -5.56 -4.43 -1.28
N PHE A 150 -5.84 -5.24 -2.30
CA PHE A 150 -6.45 -6.55 -2.14
C PHE A 150 -5.52 -7.52 -1.38
N LEU A 151 -4.25 -7.60 -1.76
CA LEU A 151 -3.26 -8.46 -1.09
C LEU A 151 -3.03 -8.04 0.36
N GLN A 152 -3.09 -6.74 0.66
CA GLN A 152 -3.00 -6.27 2.04
C GLN A 152 -4.18 -6.77 2.88
N ILE A 153 -5.41 -6.68 2.38
CA ILE A 153 -6.59 -7.23 3.08
C ILE A 153 -6.45 -8.74 3.23
N LEU A 154 -6.04 -9.43 2.17
CA LEU A 154 -5.85 -10.87 2.19
C LEU A 154 -4.79 -11.30 3.21
N LEU A 155 -3.68 -10.54 3.32
CA LEU A 155 -2.63 -10.79 4.31
C LEU A 155 -3.20 -10.76 5.73
N TYR A 156 -4.04 -9.77 6.05
CA TYR A 156 -4.69 -9.69 7.36
C TYR A 156 -5.74 -10.80 7.56
N ALA A 157 -6.53 -11.11 6.53
CA ALA A 157 -7.49 -12.21 6.62
C ALA A 157 -6.77 -13.54 6.92
N VAL A 158 -5.65 -13.80 6.24
CA VAL A 158 -4.83 -15.01 6.47
C VAL A 158 -4.17 -14.98 7.84
N SER A 159 -3.75 -13.82 8.35
CA SER A 159 -3.12 -13.71 9.68
C SER A 159 -4.06 -14.08 10.84
N ILE A 160 -5.37 -14.05 10.64
CA ILE A 160 -6.35 -14.50 11.64
C ILE A 160 -6.25 -16.02 11.85
N TRP A 161 -5.91 -16.77 10.80
CA TRP A 161 -5.85 -18.23 10.81
C TRP A 161 -4.45 -18.77 11.02
N VAL A 162 -3.43 -18.02 10.58
CA VAL A 162 -2.02 -18.44 10.65
C VAL A 162 -1.32 -17.62 11.72
N HIS A 163 -0.92 -18.28 12.79
CA HIS A 163 -0.23 -17.63 13.92
C HIS A 163 1.29 -17.87 13.92
N ASP A 164 1.79 -18.69 12.99
CA ASP A 164 3.23 -18.95 12.84
C ASP A 164 3.80 -18.08 11.68
N TYR A 165 4.56 -17.05 12.05
CA TYR A 165 5.18 -16.10 11.12
C TYR A 165 6.64 -16.47 10.78
N THR A 166 7.12 -17.62 11.27
CA THR A 166 8.51 -18.03 11.12
C THR A 166 8.73 -19.09 10.04
N ARG A 167 7.67 -19.83 9.69
CA ARG A 167 7.71 -20.89 8.68
C ARG A 167 7.08 -20.46 7.37
N PHE A 168 7.51 -21.11 6.28
CA PHE A 168 6.88 -20.93 4.98
C PHE A 168 5.43 -21.46 5.02
N ASN A 169 4.47 -20.58 4.89
CA ASN A 169 3.04 -20.87 4.90
C ASN A 169 2.28 -19.91 3.97
N VAL A 170 0.94 -20.00 3.97
CA VAL A 170 0.09 -19.14 3.12
C VAL A 170 0.29 -17.65 3.43
N TYR A 171 0.47 -17.29 4.71
CA TYR A 171 0.76 -15.90 5.10
C TYR A 171 2.03 -15.39 4.41
N PHE A 172 3.11 -16.17 4.46
CA PHE A 172 4.38 -15.82 3.83
C PHE A 172 4.25 -15.69 2.30
N ALA A 173 3.49 -16.60 1.66
CA ALA A 173 3.25 -16.53 0.22
C ALA A 173 2.50 -15.24 -0.17
N VAL A 174 1.47 -14.86 0.58
CA VAL A 174 0.71 -13.60 0.35
C VAL A 174 1.60 -12.39 0.59
N ASP A 175 2.42 -12.39 1.63
CA ASP A 175 3.36 -11.32 1.95
C ASP A 175 4.42 -11.12 0.86
N MET A 176 4.94 -12.23 0.29
CA MET A 176 5.85 -12.19 -0.86
C MET A 176 5.17 -11.62 -2.12
N LEU A 177 3.91 -11.98 -2.37
CA LEU A 177 3.13 -11.42 -3.49
C LEU A 177 2.87 -9.92 -3.30
N LEU A 178 2.56 -9.50 -2.07
CA LEU A 178 2.39 -8.08 -1.73
C LEU A 178 3.69 -7.31 -1.96
N THR A 179 4.82 -7.86 -1.47
CA THR A 179 6.15 -7.26 -1.66
C THR A 179 6.49 -7.14 -3.15
N ALA A 180 6.27 -8.19 -3.94
CA ALA A 180 6.50 -8.16 -5.38
C ALA A 180 5.60 -7.15 -6.10
N SER A 181 4.33 -7.02 -5.68
CA SER A 181 3.39 -6.05 -6.25
C SER A 181 3.79 -4.61 -5.93
N LEU A 182 4.24 -4.34 -4.70
CA LEU A 182 4.77 -3.04 -4.29
C LEU A 182 6.06 -2.71 -5.07
N ALA A 183 6.95 -3.68 -5.26
CA ALA A 183 8.16 -3.49 -6.07
C ALA A 183 7.83 -3.23 -7.55
N ALA A 184 6.82 -3.90 -8.10
CA ALA A 184 6.37 -3.68 -9.48
C ALA A 184 5.73 -2.31 -9.71
N LEU A 185 5.22 -1.66 -8.66
CA LEU A 185 4.59 -0.34 -8.76
C LEU A 185 5.57 0.71 -9.28
N LEU A 186 6.82 0.73 -8.79
CA LEU A 186 7.82 1.73 -9.18
C LEU A 186 8.13 1.74 -10.68
N PRO A 187 8.50 0.63 -11.34
CA PRO A 187 8.77 0.65 -12.79
C PRO A 187 7.51 1.00 -13.60
N LEU A 188 6.30 0.68 -13.13
CA LEU A 188 5.07 1.10 -13.78
C LEU A 188 4.87 2.62 -13.71
N CYS A 189 5.13 3.23 -12.55
CA CYS A 189 5.07 4.68 -12.36
C CYS A 189 6.11 5.41 -13.23
N VAL A 190 7.33 4.89 -13.29
CA VAL A 190 8.41 5.46 -14.11
C VAL A 190 8.09 5.40 -15.61
N ARG A 191 7.48 4.32 -16.07
CA ARG A 191 7.06 4.17 -17.49
C ARG A 191 5.93 5.13 -17.83
N GLU A 192 4.96 5.31 -16.93
CA GLU A 192 3.84 6.24 -17.14
C GLU A 192 4.33 7.69 -17.25
N GLY A 193 5.26 8.12 -16.42
CA GLY A 193 5.84 9.47 -16.47
C GLY A 193 6.65 9.78 -17.73
N LYS A 194 6.96 8.77 -18.56
CA LYS A 194 7.62 9.00 -19.88
C LYS A 194 6.62 9.21 -21.01
N THR A 195 5.36 8.90 -20.79
CA THR A 195 4.29 8.97 -21.82
C THR A 195 3.40 10.20 -21.67
N THR A 196 3.61 10.99 -20.63
CA THR A 196 3.00 12.30 -20.40
C THR A 196 3.99 13.42 -20.69
#